data_837306b7f334da845ad0b0d66dc88071
#
_entry.id   837306b7f334da845ad0b0d66dc88071
#
_cell.length_a   1.000
_cell.length_b   1.000
_cell.length_c   1.000
_cell.angle_alpha   90.00
_cell.angle_beta   90.00
_cell.angle_gamma   90.00
#
_symmetry.space_group_name_H-M   'P 1'
#
loop_
_entity.id
_entity.type
_entity.pdbx_description
1 polymer ?
#
loop_
_entity_poly.entity_id
_entity_poly.type
_entity_poly.pdbx_seq_one_letter_code
_entity_poly.pdbx_strand_id
1 'polypeptide(L)'
;LIRTIRATMLLADHVQAAEGKLNLLGGGWRWTGPDPSTFGIGVVIEFPWEAVGEEHTVKLDLIDGDGAPVELPQGDGISAPFGFEATLPVAAPPGSKRGTPINVCIGVNVVQLQLPPSGRFEFRMEIDGEAHEEWRIGFNTRPEPQSHEA
;
A
#
# COMPACT_ATOMS: atom_id res chain seq x y z
N LEU A 1 18.01 -1.60 -23.18
CA LEU A 1 17.64 -2.30 -21.94
C LEU A 1 16.51 -1.56 -21.25
N ILE A 2 15.34 -2.18 -21.26
CA ILE A 2 14.23 -1.69 -20.46
C ILE A 2 14.51 -2.07 -19.01
N ARG A 3 14.70 -1.07 -18.17
CA ARG A 3 14.87 -1.32 -16.75
C ARG A 3 13.54 -1.29 -16.06
N THR A 4 13.26 -2.34 -15.30
CA THR A 4 11.99 -2.54 -14.66
C THR A 4 11.97 -1.86 -13.29
N ILE A 5 10.88 -1.17 -13.00
CA ILE A 5 10.58 -0.70 -11.64
C ILE A 5 10.17 -1.92 -10.81
N ARG A 6 10.73 -2.06 -9.63
CA ARG A 6 10.37 -3.14 -8.71
C ARG A 6 9.75 -2.56 -7.46
N ALA A 7 8.81 -3.28 -6.88
CA ALA A 7 8.18 -2.84 -5.65
C ALA A 7 8.01 -4.00 -4.68
N THR A 8 8.23 -3.72 -3.41
CA THR A 8 7.94 -4.63 -2.31
C THR A 8 6.88 -3.98 -1.44
N MET A 9 5.82 -4.71 -1.14
CA MET A 9 4.70 -4.23 -0.35
C MET A 9 4.49 -5.16 0.84
N LEU A 10 4.30 -4.57 2.03
CA LEU A 10 4.04 -5.32 3.25
C LEU A 10 2.95 -4.64 4.07
N LEU A 11 2.07 -5.46 4.64
CA LEU A 11 1.12 -5.01 5.63
C LEU A 11 1.74 -5.15 7.02
N ALA A 12 1.51 -4.18 7.88
CA ALA A 12 2.06 -4.14 9.23
C ALA A 12 1.08 -3.47 10.18
N ASP A 13 1.30 -3.62 11.48
CA ASP A 13 0.49 -2.93 12.48
C ASP A 13 0.72 -1.43 12.43
N HIS A 14 1.95 -1.02 12.15
CA HIS A 14 2.31 0.38 11.97
C HIS A 14 3.50 0.50 11.03
N VAL A 15 3.51 1.56 10.23
CA VAL A 15 4.63 1.86 9.33
C VAL A 15 5.05 3.31 9.48
N GLN A 16 6.32 3.58 9.23
CA GLN A 16 6.85 4.93 9.17
C GLN A 16 7.94 4.98 8.10
N ALA A 17 7.77 5.86 7.12
CA ALA A 17 8.83 6.18 6.18
C ALA A 17 9.56 7.43 6.68
N ALA A 18 10.85 7.29 6.99
CA ALA A 18 11.65 8.39 7.53
C ALA A 18 13.11 8.22 7.11
N GLU A 19 13.73 9.32 6.73
CA GLU A 19 15.15 9.35 6.34
C GLU A 19 15.51 8.33 5.25
N GLY A 20 14.64 8.16 4.27
CA GLY A 20 14.83 7.21 3.19
C GLY A 20 14.71 5.76 3.59
N LYS A 21 14.18 5.48 4.76
CA LYS A 21 14.03 4.12 5.30
C LYS A 21 12.57 3.83 5.63
N LEU A 22 12.23 2.55 5.57
CA LEU A 22 10.93 2.07 5.96
C LEU A 22 11.04 1.32 7.29
N ASN A 23 10.29 1.80 8.29
CA ASN A 23 10.20 1.15 9.58
C ASN A 23 8.84 0.47 9.70
N LEU A 24 8.84 -0.82 10.01
CA LEU A 24 7.65 -1.64 10.14
C LEU A 24 7.58 -2.23 11.54
N LEU A 25 6.41 -2.14 12.14
CA LEU A 25 6.14 -2.79 13.41
C LEU A 25 5.04 -3.83 13.18
N GLY A 26 5.31 -5.09 13.52
CA GLY A 26 4.33 -6.16 13.34
C GLY A 26 3.97 -6.42 11.90
N GLY A 27 4.97 -6.55 11.03
CA GLY A 27 4.72 -6.71 9.59
C GLY A 27 4.64 -8.15 9.11
N GLY A 28 4.05 -8.31 7.92
CA GLY A 28 4.01 -9.59 7.21
C GLY A 28 2.72 -10.38 7.37
N TRP A 29 1.70 -9.82 8.00
CA TRP A 29 0.43 -10.52 8.17
C TRP A 29 -0.47 -10.38 6.92
N ARG A 30 -1.45 -11.28 6.82
CA ARG A 30 -2.45 -11.31 5.75
C ARG A 30 -3.88 -11.42 6.27
N TRP A 31 -4.10 -11.21 7.57
CA TRP A 31 -5.40 -11.32 8.23
C TRP A 31 -5.63 -10.15 9.16
N THR A 32 -6.83 -9.58 9.13
CA THR A 32 -7.22 -8.50 10.02
C THR A 32 -8.71 -8.53 10.31
N GLY A 33 -9.18 -7.70 11.24
CA GLY A 33 -10.59 -7.62 11.59
C GLY A 33 -11.07 -8.81 12.42
N PRO A 34 -12.41 -8.98 12.61
CA PRO A 34 -13.51 -8.25 11.96
C PRO A 34 -13.78 -6.85 12.51
N ASP A 35 -13.25 -6.51 13.68
CA ASP A 35 -13.39 -5.16 14.24
C ASP A 35 -12.64 -4.13 13.40
N PRO A 36 -12.99 -2.84 13.50
CA PRO A 36 -12.27 -1.81 12.77
C PRO A 36 -10.75 -1.93 13.00
N SER A 37 -10.01 -1.94 11.91
CA SER A 37 -8.58 -2.21 11.94
C SER A 37 -7.77 -0.94 11.73
N THR A 38 -6.71 -0.81 12.54
CA THR A 38 -5.68 0.21 12.36
C THR A 38 -4.40 -0.51 11.96
N PHE A 39 -3.89 -0.21 10.78
CA PHE A 39 -2.70 -0.87 10.27
C PHE A 39 -2.00 0.01 9.25
N GLY A 40 -0.86 -0.44 8.78
CA GLY A 40 -0.09 0.29 7.79
C GLY A 40 0.27 -0.57 6.60
N ILE A 41 0.54 0.11 5.48
CA ILE A 41 1.11 -0.49 4.29
C ILE A 41 2.46 0.15 4.07
N GLY A 42 3.50 -0.67 4.04
CA GLY A 42 4.84 -0.24 3.70
C GLY A 42 5.17 -0.63 2.28
N VAL A 43 5.72 0.30 1.52
CA VAL A 43 6.11 0.07 0.14
C VAL A 43 7.51 0.56 -0.08
N VAL A 44 8.35 -0.28 -0.66
CA VAL A 44 9.67 0.11 -1.15
C VAL A 44 9.64 -0.01 -2.67
N ILE A 45 9.83 1.10 -3.36
CA ILE A 45 9.88 1.12 -4.82
C ILE A 45 11.33 1.29 -5.24
N GLU A 46 11.84 0.35 -6.02
CA GLU A 46 13.16 0.43 -6.61
C GLU A 46 13.03 1.01 -8.02
N PHE A 47 13.49 2.25 -8.17
CA PHE A 47 13.51 2.91 -9.47
C PHE A 47 14.86 2.71 -10.15
N PRO A 48 14.88 2.53 -11.47
CA PRO A 48 16.14 2.51 -12.19
C PRO A 48 16.78 3.92 -12.20
N TRP A 49 18.07 3.97 -12.40
CA TRP A 49 18.81 5.24 -12.44
C TRP A 49 18.19 6.24 -13.42
N GLU A 50 17.65 5.75 -14.52
CA GLU A 50 17.04 6.58 -15.58
C GLU A 50 15.80 7.36 -15.09
N ALA A 51 15.22 6.97 -13.98
CA ALA A 51 14.09 7.66 -13.38
C ALA A 51 14.50 8.85 -12.49
N VAL A 52 15.77 8.99 -12.21
CA VAL A 52 16.29 10.09 -11.37
C VAL A 52 16.07 11.43 -12.05
N GLY A 53 15.60 12.40 -11.26
CA GLY A 53 15.36 13.76 -11.74
C GLY A 53 13.95 13.96 -12.27
N GLU A 54 13.14 12.93 -12.32
CA GLU A 54 11.75 13.00 -12.76
C GLU A 54 10.80 12.82 -11.56
N GLU A 55 9.59 13.33 -11.71
CA GLU A 55 8.52 13.09 -10.76
C GLU A 55 7.69 11.88 -11.22
N HIS A 56 7.31 11.03 -10.27
CA HIS A 56 6.49 9.86 -10.55
C HIS A 56 5.24 9.89 -9.67
N THR A 57 4.12 9.53 -10.26
CA THR A 57 2.85 9.46 -9.53
C THR A 57 2.61 8.02 -9.09
N VAL A 58 2.41 7.83 -7.79
CA VAL A 58 2.10 6.55 -7.18
C VAL A 58 0.67 6.58 -6.69
N LYS A 59 -0.13 5.61 -7.12
CA LYS A 59 -1.51 5.47 -6.73
C LYS A 59 -1.72 4.11 -6.09
N LEU A 60 -2.39 4.09 -4.95
CA LEU A 60 -2.67 2.87 -4.19
C LEU A 60 -4.17 2.80 -3.95
N ASP A 61 -4.82 1.76 -4.46
CA ASP A 61 -6.25 1.54 -4.33
C ASP A 61 -6.55 0.26 -3.57
N LEU A 62 -7.63 0.29 -2.79
CA LEU A 62 -8.15 -0.90 -2.12
C LEU A 62 -9.33 -1.46 -2.92
N ILE A 63 -9.23 -2.73 -3.28
CA ILE A 63 -10.29 -3.42 -4.02
C ILE A 63 -10.75 -4.66 -3.26
N ASP A 64 -11.98 -5.09 -3.55
CA ASP A 64 -12.55 -6.32 -2.99
C ASP A 64 -12.22 -7.55 -3.84
N GLY A 65 -12.73 -8.72 -3.43
CA GLY A 65 -12.47 -9.96 -4.13
C GLY A 65 -13.05 -10.07 -5.54
N ASP A 66 -13.97 -9.19 -5.90
CA ASP A 66 -14.56 -9.10 -7.23
C ASP A 66 -13.86 -8.07 -8.12
N GLY A 67 -12.85 -7.41 -7.59
CA GLY A 67 -12.10 -6.39 -8.33
C GLY A 67 -12.74 -5.01 -8.29
N ALA A 68 -13.79 -4.82 -7.48
CA ALA A 68 -14.44 -3.52 -7.35
C ALA A 68 -13.76 -2.65 -6.29
N PRO A 69 -13.71 -1.33 -6.49
CA PRO A 69 -13.18 -0.44 -5.48
C PRO A 69 -13.95 -0.54 -4.17
N VAL A 70 -13.24 -0.58 -3.05
CA VAL A 70 -13.86 -0.51 -1.73
C VAL A 70 -14.22 0.93 -1.45
N GLU A 71 -15.50 1.18 -1.21
CA GLU A 71 -15.99 2.51 -0.88
C GLU A 71 -16.20 2.63 0.61
N LEU A 72 -15.76 3.74 1.17
CA LEU A 72 -15.89 4.04 2.59
C LEU A 72 -16.73 5.30 2.79
N PRO A 73 -17.52 5.34 3.87
CA PRO A 73 -18.29 6.54 4.19
C PRO A 73 -17.39 7.74 4.43
N GLN A 74 -17.71 8.86 3.78
CA GLN A 74 -16.99 10.13 3.96
C GLN A 74 -17.80 11.14 4.80
N GLY A 75 -18.91 10.72 5.39
CA GLY A 75 -19.85 11.58 6.06
C GLY A 75 -20.98 12.03 5.12
N ASP A 76 -22.07 12.58 5.67
CA ASP A 76 -23.23 13.10 4.92
C ASP A 76 -23.85 12.15 3.90
N GLY A 77 -23.74 10.82 4.14
CA GLY A 77 -24.27 9.82 3.24
C GLY A 77 -23.51 9.64 1.94
N ILE A 78 -22.34 10.25 1.81
CA ILE A 78 -21.47 10.14 0.64
C ILE A 78 -20.44 9.05 0.90
N SER A 79 -20.23 8.17 -0.08
CA SER A 79 -19.17 7.17 -0.06
C SER A 79 -18.15 7.51 -1.14
N ALA A 80 -16.90 7.22 -0.89
CA ALA A 80 -15.82 7.40 -1.85
C ALA A 80 -14.88 6.19 -1.84
N PRO A 81 -14.27 5.85 -2.98
CA PRO A 81 -13.27 4.79 -3.03
C PRO A 81 -12.12 5.10 -2.07
N PHE A 82 -11.65 4.08 -1.36
CA PHE A 82 -10.49 4.22 -0.49
C PHE A 82 -9.23 4.10 -1.33
N GLY A 83 -8.39 5.11 -1.29
CA GLY A 83 -7.15 5.13 -2.04
C GLY A 83 -6.21 6.21 -1.57
N PHE A 84 -5.01 6.14 -2.08
CA PHE A 84 -3.94 7.09 -1.80
C PHE A 84 -3.23 7.43 -3.10
N GLU A 85 -2.90 8.70 -3.30
CA GLU A 85 -2.15 9.14 -4.46
C GLU A 85 -1.11 10.17 -4.04
N ALA A 86 0.10 10.03 -4.55
CA ALA A 86 1.17 10.99 -4.30
C ALA A 86 2.08 11.10 -5.50
N THR A 87 2.58 12.30 -5.74
CA THR A 87 3.62 12.56 -6.72
C THR A 87 4.95 12.71 -5.99
N LEU A 88 5.93 11.91 -6.38
CA LEU A 88 7.19 11.79 -5.68
C LEU A 88 8.35 12.10 -6.62
N PRO A 89 9.30 12.95 -6.21
CA PRO A 89 10.55 13.08 -6.93
C PRO A 89 11.44 11.88 -6.64
N VAL A 90 12.17 11.43 -7.64
CA VAL A 90 13.21 10.41 -7.46
C VAL A 90 14.56 11.12 -7.52
N ALA A 91 15.23 11.16 -6.37
CA ALA A 91 16.51 11.85 -6.24
C ALA A 91 17.58 10.87 -5.76
N ALA A 92 18.72 10.88 -6.43
CA ALA A 92 19.86 10.09 -6.00
C ALA A 92 20.52 10.76 -4.77
N PRO A 93 20.84 9.99 -3.72
CA PRO A 93 21.62 10.53 -2.61
C PRO A 93 22.97 11.08 -3.10
N PRO A 94 23.52 12.11 -2.44
CA PRO A 94 24.83 12.65 -2.80
C PRO A 94 25.89 11.55 -2.80
N GLY A 95 26.73 11.53 -3.84
CA GLY A 95 27.77 10.53 -3.99
C GLY A 95 27.31 9.23 -4.62
N SER A 96 26.06 9.12 -5.04
CA SER A 96 25.58 7.93 -5.74
C SER A 96 26.30 7.75 -7.07
N LYS A 97 26.69 6.52 -7.35
CA LYS A 97 27.30 6.20 -8.64
C LYS A 97 26.24 6.04 -9.70
N ARG A 98 26.51 6.54 -10.89
CA ARG A 98 25.62 6.43 -12.04
C ARG A 98 25.26 4.96 -12.29
N GLY A 99 23.97 4.70 -12.52
CA GLY A 99 23.47 3.35 -12.75
C GLY A 99 22.99 2.65 -11.48
N THR A 100 23.16 3.25 -10.31
CA THR A 100 22.66 2.70 -9.06
C THR A 100 21.14 2.80 -8.97
N PRO A 101 20.43 1.71 -8.66
CA PRO A 101 18.99 1.81 -8.41
C PRO A 101 18.69 2.69 -7.19
N ILE A 102 17.58 3.40 -7.24
CA ILE A 102 17.16 4.30 -6.16
C ILE A 102 15.89 3.76 -5.51
N ASN A 103 15.93 3.59 -4.20
CA ASN A 103 14.76 3.15 -3.44
C ASN A 103 14.00 4.34 -2.90
N VAL A 104 12.66 4.30 -3.07
CA VAL A 104 11.74 5.25 -2.46
C VAL A 104 10.87 4.47 -1.50
N CYS A 105 10.80 4.90 -0.25
CA CYS A 105 10.00 4.26 0.78
C CYS A 105 8.72 5.06 1.04
N ILE A 106 7.59 4.37 1.04
CA ILE A 106 6.28 4.97 1.31
C ILE A 106 5.64 4.23 2.47
N GLY A 107 5.11 4.96 3.43
CA GLY A 107 4.35 4.40 4.53
C GLY A 107 2.98 5.06 4.61
N VAL A 108 1.92 4.26 4.60
CA VAL A 108 0.55 4.74 4.74
C VAL A 108 -0.10 4.00 5.89
N ASN A 109 -0.54 4.75 6.91
CA ASN A 109 -1.29 4.17 8.02
C ASN A 109 -2.77 4.44 7.85
N VAL A 110 -3.56 3.40 8.04
CA VAL A 110 -5.02 3.43 7.95
C VAL A 110 -5.57 3.32 9.36
N VAL A 111 -6.46 4.22 9.75
CA VAL A 111 -7.01 4.27 11.10
C VAL A 111 -8.46 3.82 11.08
N GLN A 112 -8.77 2.81 11.89
CA GLN A 112 -10.13 2.30 12.09
C GLN A 112 -10.90 2.01 10.80
N LEU A 113 -10.26 1.27 9.91
CA LEU A 113 -10.87 0.83 8.67
C LEU A 113 -11.87 -0.30 8.96
N GLN A 114 -13.15 -0.07 8.65
CA GLN A 114 -14.20 -1.07 8.82
C GLN A 114 -14.43 -1.79 7.51
N LEU A 115 -14.14 -3.08 7.51
CA LEU A 115 -14.37 -3.95 6.36
C LEU A 115 -15.33 -5.07 6.75
N PRO A 116 -16.12 -5.60 5.79
CA PRO A 116 -16.99 -6.74 6.09
C PRO A 116 -16.18 -7.95 6.52
N PRO A 117 -16.72 -8.78 7.42
CA PRO A 117 -16.04 -10.02 7.84
C PRO A 117 -15.99 -11.03 6.72
N SER A 118 -15.06 -11.98 6.82
CA SER A 118 -14.88 -13.08 5.88
C SER A 118 -14.69 -12.65 4.43
N GLY A 119 -14.14 -11.45 4.23
CA GLY A 119 -13.89 -10.89 2.92
C GLY A 119 -12.46 -11.10 2.45
N ARG A 120 -12.27 -10.90 1.16
CA ARG A 120 -10.95 -10.87 0.53
C ARG A 120 -10.73 -9.51 -0.08
N PHE A 121 -9.58 -8.92 0.20
CA PHE A 121 -9.23 -7.57 -0.23
C PHE A 121 -7.81 -7.53 -0.76
N GLU A 122 -7.52 -6.49 -1.54
CA GLU A 122 -6.20 -6.34 -2.14
C GLU A 122 -5.89 -4.87 -2.31
N PHE A 123 -4.68 -4.46 -1.92
CA PHE A 123 -4.15 -3.18 -2.33
C PHE A 123 -3.43 -3.33 -3.65
N ARG A 124 -3.78 -2.49 -4.61
CA ARG A 124 -3.14 -2.43 -5.92
C ARG A 124 -2.46 -1.10 -6.10
N MET A 125 -1.24 -1.15 -6.61
CA MET A 125 -0.46 0.04 -6.86
C MET A 125 -0.27 0.27 -8.35
N GLU A 126 -0.39 1.53 -8.74
CA GLU A 126 -0.02 2.00 -10.06
C GLU A 126 1.11 3.00 -9.93
N ILE A 127 2.03 2.98 -10.87
CA ILE A 127 3.11 3.96 -10.96
C ILE A 127 3.03 4.55 -12.37
N ASP A 128 2.85 5.86 -12.45
CA ASP A 128 2.69 6.60 -13.71
C ASP A 128 1.60 6.00 -14.62
N GLY A 129 0.51 5.53 -14.00
CA GLY A 129 -0.62 4.93 -14.70
C GLY A 129 -0.43 3.48 -15.12
N GLU A 130 0.71 2.87 -14.83
CA GLU A 130 0.97 1.47 -15.14
C GLU A 130 0.77 0.61 -13.90
N ALA A 131 0.17 -0.57 -14.09
CA ALA A 131 -0.03 -1.57 -13.06
C ALA A 131 0.71 -2.85 -13.44
N HIS A 132 1.21 -3.55 -12.43
CA HIS A 132 1.84 -4.85 -12.59
C HIS A 132 1.27 -5.83 -11.58
N GLU A 133 1.24 -7.11 -11.93
CA GLU A 133 0.77 -8.16 -11.05
C GLU A 133 1.55 -8.22 -9.73
N GLU A 134 2.81 -7.83 -9.75
CA GLU A 134 3.68 -7.84 -8.57
C GLU A 134 3.45 -6.65 -7.64
N TRP A 135 2.71 -5.63 -8.10
CA TRP A 135 2.46 -4.41 -7.33
C TRP A 135 1.12 -4.47 -6.62
N ARG A 136 0.88 -5.56 -5.93
CA ARG A 136 -0.33 -5.75 -5.15
C ARG A 136 -0.09 -6.64 -3.95
N ILE A 137 -0.90 -6.46 -2.93
CA ILE A 137 -0.86 -7.30 -1.75
C ILE A 137 -2.28 -7.57 -1.26
N GLY A 138 -2.60 -8.86 -1.13
CA GLY A 138 -3.91 -9.30 -0.70
C GLY A 138 -3.94 -9.65 0.78
N PHE A 139 -5.11 -9.50 1.38
CA PHE A 139 -5.37 -9.92 2.74
C PHE A 139 -6.83 -10.32 2.89
N ASN A 140 -7.12 -10.99 4.00
CA ASN A 140 -8.47 -11.43 4.31
C ASN A 140 -8.93 -10.82 5.63
N THR A 141 -10.22 -10.61 5.77
CA THR A 141 -10.80 -10.28 7.05
C THR A 141 -11.28 -11.56 7.73
N ARG A 142 -11.13 -11.60 9.06
CA ARG A 142 -11.56 -12.74 9.85
C ARG A 142 -13.08 -12.84 9.87
N PRO A 143 -13.63 -14.06 10.04
CA PRO A 143 -15.07 -14.18 10.23
C PRO A 143 -15.49 -13.54 11.55
N GLU A 144 -16.78 -13.20 11.65
CA GLU A 144 -17.29 -12.74 12.92
C GLU A 144 -17.16 -13.84 13.97
N PRO A 145 -16.83 -13.49 15.23
CA PRO A 145 -16.80 -14.47 16.28
C PRO A 145 -18.18 -15.11 16.45
N GLN A 146 -18.21 -16.44 16.57
CA GLN A 146 -19.44 -17.13 16.86
C GLN A 146 -19.86 -16.76 18.29
N SER A 147 -21.11 -16.31 18.45
CA SER A 147 -21.65 -16.12 19.78
C SER A 147 -21.86 -17.51 20.39
N HIS A 148 -21.10 -17.80 21.43
CA HIS A 148 -21.37 -18.97 22.26
C HIS A 148 -22.50 -18.58 23.22
N GLU A 149 -23.69 -19.06 22.94
CA GLU A 149 -24.73 -19.02 23.97
C GLU A 149 -24.34 -20.04 25.05
N ALA A 150 -24.11 -19.52 26.24
CA ALA A 150 -23.87 -20.37 27.39
C ALA A 150 -25.17 -21.03 27.85
#